data_a70ee9702b3ee910b6373e1f1e96b2d0
#
_entry.id   a70ee9702b3ee910b6373e1f1e96b2d0
#
_cell.length_a   1.000
_cell.length_b   1.000
_cell.length_c   1.000
_cell.angle_alpha   90.00
_cell.angle_beta   90.00
_cell.angle_gamma   90.00
#
_symmetry.space_group_name_H-M   'P 1'
#
loop_
_entity.id
_entity.type
_entity.pdbx_description
1 polymer ?
#
loop_
_entity_poly.entity_id
_entity_poly.type
_entity_poly.pdbx_seq_one_letter_code
_entity_poly.pdbx_strand_id
1 'polypeptide(L)'
;SEMCIRDRIYIILLCKKEYTIMEKFKTLKDHVYDYIAEAIREGKLLPGERISENDICTELDISRTPVREALIQLAAEGVIQNKSRKGFTIKAITPKEIKELYTVIGALDAAAARLACDKLTKHDYADMSFYIDSIDLAIKAKNFEMYHKQQMAFHQAYIYKCGNKALIGFIETAKNKLISKTYTESVEDNAMDVLFTINDEHRQILQLLKDKDADGVAKFIAEKHWVPIYTDNDVIL
;
A
#
# COMPACT_ATOMS: atom_id res chain seq x y z
N SER A 1 -24.91 -17.40 -16.45
CA SER A 1 -25.57 -18.08 -15.34
C SER A 1 -25.37 -17.24 -14.09
N GLU A 2 -26.46 -16.77 -13.49
CA GLU A 2 -26.44 -15.99 -12.25
C GLU A 2 -25.81 -16.82 -11.13
N MET A 3 -24.77 -16.30 -10.54
CA MET A 3 -24.10 -16.89 -9.38
C MET A 3 -25.05 -16.81 -8.18
N CYS A 4 -25.37 -17.97 -7.57
CA CYS A 4 -26.31 -18.09 -6.47
C CYS A 4 -25.90 -17.21 -5.28
N ILE A 5 -26.90 -16.62 -4.59
CA ILE A 5 -26.69 -15.80 -3.36
C ILE A 5 -25.85 -16.55 -2.32
N ARG A 6 -25.96 -17.87 -2.28
CA ARG A 6 -25.19 -18.75 -1.39
C ARG A 6 -23.69 -18.75 -1.71
N ASP A 7 -23.33 -18.66 -2.99
CA ASP A 7 -21.93 -18.59 -3.44
C ASP A 7 -21.32 -17.22 -3.14
N ARG A 8 -22.12 -16.15 -3.25
CA ARG A 8 -21.71 -14.78 -2.85
C ARG A 8 -21.43 -14.68 -1.34
N ILE A 9 -22.29 -15.30 -0.52
CA ILE A 9 -22.10 -15.32 0.95
C ILE A 9 -20.86 -16.15 1.31
N TYR A 10 -20.61 -17.26 0.61
CA TYR A 10 -19.43 -18.10 0.84
C TYR A 10 -18.13 -17.37 0.46
N ILE A 11 -18.12 -16.61 -0.63
CA ILE A 11 -16.99 -15.77 -1.05
C ILE A 11 -16.73 -14.65 -0.02
N ILE A 12 -17.77 -13.97 0.47
CA ILE A 12 -17.65 -12.94 1.51
C ILE A 12 -17.11 -13.53 2.82
N LEU A 13 -17.51 -14.75 3.17
CA LEU A 13 -17.03 -15.45 4.38
C LEU A 13 -15.57 -15.92 4.21
N LEU A 14 -15.17 -16.35 3.01
CA LEU A 14 -13.78 -16.70 2.71
C LEU A 14 -12.88 -15.46 2.71
N CYS A 15 -13.28 -14.38 2.07
CA CYS A 15 -12.55 -13.10 2.12
C CYS A 15 -12.42 -12.58 3.57
N LYS A 16 -13.46 -12.68 4.40
CA LYS A 16 -13.35 -12.37 5.83
C LYS A 16 -12.38 -13.29 6.55
N LYS A 17 -12.32 -14.57 6.21
CA LYS A 17 -11.44 -15.54 6.87
C LYS A 17 -9.96 -15.32 6.46
N GLU A 18 -9.68 -14.99 5.22
CA GLU A 18 -8.33 -14.64 4.75
C GLU A 18 -7.88 -13.26 5.28
N TYR A 19 -8.78 -12.28 5.30
CA TYR A 19 -8.55 -10.97 5.94
C TYR A 19 -8.23 -11.14 7.44
N THR A 20 -8.97 -11.98 8.14
CA THR A 20 -8.72 -12.33 9.56
C THR A 20 -7.40 -13.07 9.75
N ILE A 21 -6.95 -13.85 8.76
CA ILE A 21 -5.64 -14.53 8.81
C ILE A 21 -4.49 -13.53 8.62
N MET A 22 -4.62 -12.54 7.72
CA MET A 22 -3.61 -11.48 7.56
C MET A 22 -3.54 -10.56 8.79
N GLU A 23 -4.67 -10.19 9.39
CA GLU A 23 -4.69 -9.45 10.68
C GLU A 23 -4.03 -10.25 11.82
N LYS A 24 -4.14 -11.56 11.81
CA LYS A 24 -3.58 -12.43 12.87
C LYS A 24 -2.05 -12.47 12.91
N PHE A 25 -1.37 -11.94 11.89
CA PHE A 25 0.09 -11.92 11.77
C PHE A 25 0.70 -10.52 11.80
N LYS A 26 -0.11 -9.46 11.99
CA LYS A 26 0.42 -8.11 12.19
C LYS A 26 1.23 -8.07 13.48
N THR A 27 2.44 -7.54 13.35
CA THR A 27 3.29 -7.27 14.53
C THR A 27 2.76 -6.03 15.26
N LEU A 28 3.21 -5.83 16.49
CA LEU A 28 2.89 -4.60 17.21
C LEU A 28 3.36 -3.34 16.44
N LYS A 29 4.51 -3.43 15.78
CA LYS A 29 5.01 -2.36 14.90
C LYS A 29 4.00 -2.03 13.80
N ASP A 30 3.41 -3.04 13.19
CA ASP A 30 2.42 -2.85 12.12
C ASP A 30 1.15 -2.16 12.66
N HIS A 31 0.67 -2.53 13.84
CA HIS A 31 -0.46 -1.85 14.47
C HIS A 31 -0.15 -0.37 14.80
N VAL A 32 1.04 -0.09 15.32
CA VAL A 32 1.48 1.29 15.58
C VAL A 32 1.62 2.08 14.28
N TYR A 33 2.13 1.44 13.22
CA TYR A 33 2.19 2.05 11.89
C TYR A 33 0.80 2.39 11.35
N ASP A 34 -0.15 1.44 11.41
CA ASP A 34 -1.51 1.64 10.93
C ASP A 34 -2.21 2.79 11.67
N TYR A 35 -2.05 2.85 13.00
CA TYR A 35 -2.56 3.96 13.80
C TYR A 35 -2.01 5.32 13.32
N ILE A 36 -0.70 5.40 13.09
CA ILE A 36 -0.05 6.62 12.60
C ILE A 36 -0.55 6.97 11.20
N ALA A 37 -0.66 5.98 10.31
CA ALA A 37 -1.15 6.16 8.95
C ALA A 37 -2.59 6.71 8.93
N GLU A 38 -3.46 6.16 9.79
CA GLU A 38 -4.83 6.62 9.93
C GLU A 38 -4.89 8.06 10.45
N ALA A 39 -4.14 8.35 11.51
CA ALA A 39 -4.09 9.69 12.07
C ALA A 39 -3.58 10.75 11.08
N ILE A 40 -2.67 10.38 10.16
CA ILE A 40 -2.22 11.26 9.07
C ILE A 40 -3.33 11.45 8.05
N ARG A 41 -4.02 10.38 7.63
CA ARG A 41 -5.13 10.46 6.66
C ARG A 41 -6.29 11.33 7.17
N GLU A 42 -6.60 11.22 8.46
CA GLU A 42 -7.64 12.02 9.10
C GLU A 42 -7.20 13.48 9.40
N GLY A 43 -5.95 13.84 9.06
CA GLY A 43 -5.42 15.15 9.36
C GLY A 43 -5.16 15.42 10.85
N LYS A 44 -5.22 14.39 11.70
CA LYS A 44 -4.92 14.48 13.13
C LYS A 44 -3.42 14.60 13.42
N LEU A 45 -2.58 14.11 12.50
CA LEU A 45 -1.12 14.19 12.57
C LEU A 45 -0.58 14.77 11.26
N LEU A 46 0.17 15.86 11.35
CA LEU A 46 0.78 16.53 10.21
C LEU A 46 2.30 16.26 10.15
N PRO A 47 2.94 16.38 8.97
CA PRO A 47 4.39 16.31 8.87
C PRO A 47 5.08 17.27 9.82
N GLY A 48 6.02 16.76 10.62
CA GLY A 48 6.75 17.51 11.65
C GLY A 48 6.09 17.52 13.02
N GLU A 49 4.85 17.11 13.15
CA GLU A 49 4.17 17.01 14.44
C GLU A 49 4.66 15.85 15.29
N ARG A 50 4.47 16.01 16.58
CA ARG A 50 4.88 15.02 17.59
C ARG A 50 3.86 13.90 17.68
N ILE A 51 4.35 12.66 17.65
CA ILE A 51 3.57 11.46 17.90
C ILE A 51 3.43 11.28 19.41
N SER A 52 2.20 11.18 19.90
CA SER A 52 1.89 10.93 21.31
C SER A 52 1.93 9.44 21.62
N GLU A 53 2.95 9.01 22.39
CA GLU A 53 3.02 7.63 22.86
C GLU A 53 1.79 7.24 23.70
N ASN A 54 1.23 8.22 24.47
CA ASN A 54 0.07 7.97 25.33
C ASN A 54 -1.19 7.71 24.52
N ASP A 55 -1.40 8.45 23.41
CA ASP A 55 -2.60 8.28 22.57
C ASP A 55 -2.58 6.89 21.91
N ILE A 56 -1.40 6.45 21.43
CA ILE A 56 -1.21 5.11 20.88
C ILE A 56 -1.48 4.05 21.95
N CYS A 57 -0.95 4.24 23.18
CA CYS A 57 -1.21 3.30 24.27
C CYS A 57 -2.70 3.16 24.60
N THR A 58 -3.42 4.29 24.59
CA THR A 58 -4.86 4.30 24.87
C THR A 58 -5.67 3.66 23.76
N GLU A 59 -5.37 4.00 22.50
CA GLU A 59 -6.13 3.51 21.33
C GLU A 59 -5.92 2.02 21.10
N LEU A 60 -4.68 1.54 21.25
CA LEU A 60 -4.34 0.14 21.02
C LEU A 60 -4.46 -0.75 22.27
N ASP A 61 -4.80 -0.18 23.42
CA ASP A 61 -4.83 -0.86 24.73
C ASP A 61 -3.52 -1.61 25.05
N ILE A 62 -2.40 -0.93 24.85
CA ILE A 62 -1.04 -1.50 24.98
C ILE A 62 -0.21 -0.62 25.93
N SER A 63 0.66 -1.26 26.71
CA SER A 63 1.58 -0.56 27.60
C SER A 63 2.65 0.25 26.84
N ARG A 64 3.25 1.25 27.51
CA ARG A 64 4.16 2.22 26.90
C ARG A 64 5.44 1.59 26.33
N THR A 65 6.02 0.58 27.01
CA THR A 65 7.27 -0.02 26.59
C THR A 65 7.22 -0.61 25.18
N PRO A 66 6.31 -1.53 24.86
CA PRO A 66 6.21 -2.09 23.51
C PRO A 66 5.83 -1.06 22.45
N VAL A 67 5.00 -0.04 22.78
CA VAL A 67 4.71 1.06 21.85
C VAL A 67 5.99 1.84 21.51
N ARG A 68 6.81 2.15 22.53
CA ARG A 68 8.05 2.86 22.32
C ARG A 68 9.08 2.05 21.52
N GLU A 69 9.15 0.74 21.72
CA GLU A 69 9.99 -0.16 20.92
C GLU A 69 9.56 -0.17 19.45
N ALA A 70 8.25 -0.23 19.18
CA ALA A 70 7.72 -0.13 17.83
C ALA A 70 8.05 1.23 17.18
N LEU A 71 7.92 2.35 17.89
CA LEU A 71 8.30 3.67 17.40
C LEU A 71 9.80 3.80 17.14
N ILE A 72 10.65 3.20 17.98
CA ILE A 72 12.10 3.16 17.74
C ILE A 72 12.40 2.39 16.45
N GLN A 73 11.72 1.27 16.23
CA GLN A 73 11.89 0.47 15.02
C GLN A 73 11.44 1.23 13.76
N LEU A 74 10.27 1.88 13.80
CA LEU A 74 9.78 2.74 12.70
C LEU A 74 10.72 3.92 12.42
N ALA A 75 11.33 4.48 13.45
CA ALA A 75 12.32 5.55 13.28
C ALA A 75 13.63 5.02 12.67
N ALA A 76 14.08 3.82 13.04
CA ALA A 76 15.25 3.16 12.43
C ALA A 76 15.01 2.82 10.95
N GLU A 77 13.79 2.46 10.59
CA GLU A 77 13.36 2.24 9.20
C GLU A 77 13.17 3.54 8.40
N GLY A 78 13.21 4.71 9.06
CA GLY A 78 13.06 6.03 8.43
C GLY A 78 11.63 6.40 8.05
N VAL A 79 10.64 5.72 8.62
CA VAL A 79 9.20 6.02 8.47
C VAL A 79 8.82 7.27 9.26
N ILE A 80 9.34 7.38 10.48
CA ILE A 80 9.20 8.54 11.37
C ILE A 80 10.59 9.03 11.80
N GLN A 81 10.66 10.11 12.55
CA GLN A 81 11.92 10.63 13.08
C GLN A 81 11.91 10.64 14.61
N ASN A 82 13.05 10.30 15.22
CA ASN A 82 13.26 10.52 16.64
C ASN A 82 14.17 11.75 16.82
N LYS A 83 13.56 12.88 17.20
CA LYS A 83 14.28 14.16 17.40
C LYS A 83 14.59 14.37 18.88
N SER A 84 15.86 14.73 19.17
CA SER A 84 16.28 15.06 20.53
C SER A 84 15.34 16.12 21.13
N ARG A 85 14.89 15.92 22.37
CA ARG A 85 13.96 16.76 23.14
C ARG A 85 12.52 16.85 22.59
N LYS A 86 12.28 16.43 21.33
CA LYS A 86 10.92 16.45 20.73
C LYS A 86 10.26 15.08 20.73
N GLY A 87 11.03 13.98 20.90
CA GLY A 87 10.55 12.61 20.79
C GLY A 87 10.29 12.21 19.34
N PHE A 88 9.35 11.30 19.13
CA PHE A 88 8.99 10.84 17.80
C PHE A 88 8.12 11.87 17.07
N THR A 89 8.44 12.11 15.80
CA THR A 89 7.71 13.07 14.94
C THR A 89 7.50 12.46 13.57
N ILE A 90 6.41 12.87 12.89
CA ILE A 90 6.18 12.50 11.49
C ILE A 90 7.30 13.09 10.63
N LYS A 91 7.92 12.26 9.81
CA LYS A 91 8.94 12.71 8.86
C LYS A 91 8.24 13.38 7.68
N ALA A 92 8.50 14.68 7.44
CA ALA A 92 8.14 15.28 6.16
C ALA A 92 9.00 14.65 5.04
N ILE A 93 8.37 14.24 3.96
CA ILE A 93 9.06 13.71 2.77
C ILE A 93 9.06 14.77 1.68
N THR A 94 10.21 14.99 1.06
CA THR A 94 10.35 15.94 -0.04
C THR A 94 9.93 15.34 -1.38
N PRO A 95 9.51 16.15 -2.38
CA PRO A 95 9.21 15.65 -3.73
C PRO A 95 10.37 14.86 -4.34
N LYS A 96 11.61 15.27 -4.06
CA LYS A 96 12.81 14.55 -4.52
C LYS A 96 12.89 13.15 -3.89
N GLU A 97 12.71 13.04 -2.57
CA GLU A 97 12.73 11.74 -1.88
C GLU A 97 11.58 10.82 -2.37
N ILE A 98 10.43 11.38 -2.68
CA ILE A 98 9.31 10.61 -3.27
C ILE A 98 9.74 10.02 -4.62
N LYS A 99 10.31 10.83 -5.52
CA LYS A 99 10.81 10.37 -6.84
C LYS A 99 11.89 9.28 -6.70
N GLU A 100 12.80 9.44 -5.74
CA GLU A 100 13.82 8.44 -5.45
C GLU A 100 13.20 7.12 -4.93
N LEU A 101 12.20 7.20 -4.05
CA LEU A 101 11.48 6.02 -3.55
C LEU A 101 10.68 5.31 -4.66
N TYR A 102 10.03 6.04 -5.55
CA TYR A 102 9.31 5.45 -6.69
C TYR A 102 10.24 4.61 -7.56
N THR A 103 11.44 5.12 -7.84
CA THR A 103 12.45 4.37 -8.60
C THR A 103 12.84 3.06 -7.90
N VAL A 104 13.05 3.11 -6.58
CA VAL A 104 13.41 1.92 -5.78
C VAL A 104 12.25 0.94 -5.72
N ILE A 105 11.04 1.42 -5.42
CA ILE A 105 9.84 0.58 -5.34
C ILE A 105 9.57 -0.08 -6.68
N GLY A 106 9.65 0.67 -7.78
CA GLY A 106 9.45 0.14 -9.13
C GLY A 106 10.40 -1.01 -9.48
N ALA A 107 11.67 -0.88 -9.14
CA ALA A 107 12.67 -1.92 -9.35
C ALA A 107 12.39 -3.18 -8.52
N LEU A 108 12.01 -3.01 -7.24
CA LEU A 108 11.70 -4.11 -6.34
C LEU A 108 10.38 -4.80 -6.70
N ASP A 109 9.35 -4.04 -7.04
CA ASP A 109 8.03 -4.52 -7.43
C ASP A 109 8.10 -5.31 -8.75
N ALA A 110 8.85 -4.79 -9.74
CA ALA A 110 9.15 -5.50 -10.99
C ALA A 110 9.82 -6.85 -10.75
N ALA A 111 10.80 -6.90 -9.82
CA ALA A 111 11.44 -8.17 -9.45
C ALA A 111 10.45 -9.12 -8.76
N ALA A 112 9.55 -8.63 -7.92
CA ALA A 112 8.53 -9.45 -7.28
C ALA A 112 7.52 -10.00 -8.30
N ALA A 113 7.02 -9.18 -9.23
CA ALA A 113 6.11 -9.59 -10.27
C ALA A 113 6.73 -10.68 -11.18
N ARG A 114 7.99 -10.51 -11.60
CA ARG A 114 8.73 -11.52 -12.35
C ARG A 114 8.78 -12.86 -11.61
N LEU A 115 9.13 -12.86 -10.32
CA LEU A 115 9.23 -14.07 -9.50
C LEU A 115 7.88 -14.72 -9.20
N ALA A 116 6.80 -13.94 -9.21
CA ALA A 116 5.43 -14.41 -8.97
C ALA A 116 4.76 -14.99 -10.23
N CYS A 117 5.20 -14.60 -11.41
CA CYS A 117 4.53 -14.81 -12.69
C CYS A 117 4.05 -16.27 -12.90
N ASP A 118 4.90 -17.27 -12.61
CA ASP A 118 4.55 -18.69 -12.73
C ASP A 118 3.83 -19.28 -11.52
N LYS A 119 3.70 -18.53 -10.43
CA LYS A 119 3.13 -19.00 -9.17
C LYS A 119 1.68 -18.58 -8.98
N LEU A 120 1.21 -17.63 -9.78
CA LEU A 120 -0.15 -17.12 -9.69
C LEU A 120 -1.14 -18.13 -10.25
N THR A 121 -2.25 -18.30 -9.53
CA THR A 121 -3.35 -19.20 -9.85
C THR A 121 -4.52 -18.44 -10.51
N LYS A 122 -5.51 -19.19 -11.02
CA LYS A 122 -6.76 -18.60 -11.53
C LYS A 122 -7.51 -17.78 -10.47
N HIS A 123 -7.40 -18.17 -9.21
CA HIS A 123 -8.02 -17.45 -8.10
C HIS A 123 -7.32 -16.11 -7.87
N ASP A 124 -5.98 -16.08 -7.83
CA ASP A 124 -5.22 -14.84 -7.70
C ASP A 124 -5.56 -13.85 -8.83
N TYR A 125 -5.73 -14.31 -10.06
CA TYR A 125 -6.15 -13.46 -11.18
C TYR A 125 -7.59 -12.94 -11.04
N ALA A 126 -8.51 -13.73 -10.47
CA ALA A 126 -9.87 -13.29 -10.21
C ALA A 126 -9.89 -12.19 -9.13
N ASP A 127 -9.11 -12.37 -8.07
CA ASP A 127 -8.97 -11.36 -7.00
C ASP A 127 -8.36 -10.06 -7.53
N MET A 128 -7.28 -10.15 -8.32
CA MET A 128 -6.68 -8.98 -8.95
C MET A 128 -7.65 -8.24 -9.88
N SER A 129 -8.48 -8.97 -10.65
CA SER A 129 -9.52 -8.37 -11.48
C SER A 129 -10.57 -7.65 -10.63
N PHE A 130 -11.00 -8.26 -9.53
CA PHE A 130 -11.93 -7.65 -8.58
C PHE A 130 -11.37 -6.36 -7.97
N TYR A 131 -10.08 -6.33 -7.60
CA TYR A 131 -9.43 -5.12 -7.07
C TYR A 131 -9.43 -4.00 -8.11
N ILE A 132 -9.11 -4.28 -9.36
CA ILE A 132 -9.13 -3.30 -10.46
C ILE A 132 -10.54 -2.70 -10.63
N ASP A 133 -11.58 -3.55 -10.67
CA ASP A 133 -12.96 -3.07 -10.81
C ASP A 133 -13.40 -2.24 -9.59
N SER A 134 -12.95 -2.63 -8.40
CA SER A 134 -13.21 -1.90 -7.15
C SER A 134 -12.49 -0.54 -7.11
N ILE A 135 -11.29 -0.45 -7.69
CA ILE A 135 -10.56 0.81 -7.86
C ILE A 135 -11.36 1.77 -8.73
N ASP A 136 -11.90 1.33 -9.88
CA ASP A 136 -12.74 2.18 -10.73
C ASP A 136 -13.96 2.74 -9.99
N LEU A 137 -14.62 1.90 -9.20
CA LEU A 137 -15.77 2.32 -8.39
C LEU A 137 -15.36 3.35 -7.33
N ALA A 138 -14.22 3.12 -6.67
CA ALA A 138 -13.69 4.03 -5.66
C ALA A 138 -13.33 5.40 -6.26
N ILE A 139 -12.68 5.43 -7.44
CA ILE A 139 -12.38 6.67 -8.17
C ILE A 139 -13.66 7.43 -8.50
N LYS A 140 -14.66 6.77 -9.12
CA LYS A 140 -15.95 7.38 -9.47
C LYS A 140 -16.69 7.93 -8.26
N ALA A 141 -16.59 7.25 -7.12
CA ALA A 141 -17.20 7.66 -5.86
C ALA A 141 -16.39 8.73 -5.10
N LYS A 142 -15.20 9.11 -5.59
CA LYS A 142 -14.22 9.95 -4.88
C LYS A 142 -13.87 9.39 -3.49
N ASN A 143 -13.91 8.06 -3.34
CA ASN A 143 -13.55 7.38 -2.10
C ASN A 143 -12.08 6.96 -2.14
N PHE A 144 -11.20 7.88 -1.75
CA PHE A 144 -9.74 7.68 -1.81
C PHE A 144 -9.23 6.65 -0.81
N GLU A 145 -9.90 6.45 0.32
CA GLU A 145 -9.57 5.39 1.27
C GLU A 145 -9.75 4.01 0.62
N MET A 146 -10.90 3.79 -0.01
CA MET A 146 -11.16 2.54 -0.75
C MET A 146 -10.20 2.37 -1.92
N TYR A 147 -9.92 3.45 -2.68
CA TYR A 147 -8.94 3.45 -3.76
C TYR A 147 -7.59 2.89 -3.29
N HIS A 148 -7.02 3.46 -2.22
CA HIS A 148 -5.74 2.99 -1.67
C HIS A 148 -5.77 1.56 -1.20
N LYS A 149 -6.83 1.17 -0.48
CA LYS A 149 -6.99 -0.18 0.02
C LYS A 149 -6.98 -1.20 -1.12
N GLN A 150 -7.72 -0.94 -2.19
CA GLN A 150 -7.80 -1.87 -3.33
C GLN A 150 -6.52 -1.88 -4.16
N GLN A 151 -5.89 -0.74 -4.35
CA GLN A 151 -4.61 -0.64 -5.03
C GLN A 151 -3.51 -1.43 -4.28
N MET A 152 -3.42 -1.26 -2.97
CA MET A 152 -2.48 -2.04 -2.17
C MET A 152 -2.76 -3.54 -2.27
N ALA A 153 -4.02 -3.96 -2.21
CA ALA A 153 -4.42 -5.35 -2.34
C ALA A 153 -4.04 -5.94 -3.70
N PHE A 154 -4.20 -5.16 -4.78
CA PHE A 154 -3.78 -5.56 -6.13
C PHE A 154 -2.29 -5.89 -6.18
N HIS A 155 -1.42 -5.01 -5.71
CA HIS A 155 0.02 -5.25 -5.69
C HIS A 155 0.41 -6.40 -4.77
N GLN A 156 -0.18 -6.48 -3.59
CA GLN A 156 0.09 -7.53 -2.61
C GLN A 156 -0.25 -8.93 -3.14
N ALA A 157 -1.27 -9.05 -4.01
CA ALA A 157 -1.68 -10.33 -4.58
C ALA A 157 -0.54 -11.07 -5.29
N TYR A 158 0.35 -10.36 -5.99
CA TYR A 158 1.50 -10.98 -6.62
C TYR A 158 2.80 -10.82 -5.79
N ILE A 159 2.99 -9.72 -5.06
CA ILE A 159 4.19 -9.50 -4.26
C ILE A 159 4.37 -10.65 -3.25
N TYR A 160 3.33 -11.02 -2.52
CA TYR A 160 3.42 -12.11 -1.53
C TYR A 160 3.59 -13.50 -2.17
N LYS A 161 3.28 -13.66 -3.44
CA LYS A 161 3.51 -14.90 -4.20
C LYS A 161 4.93 -15.00 -4.80
N CYS A 162 5.74 -13.94 -4.72
CA CYS A 162 7.10 -13.96 -5.29
C CYS A 162 8.01 -15.01 -4.61
N GLY A 163 7.73 -15.36 -3.34
CA GLY A 163 8.48 -16.38 -2.58
C GLY A 163 9.83 -15.88 -2.05
N ASN A 164 10.09 -14.58 -2.11
CA ASN A 164 11.31 -13.96 -1.58
C ASN A 164 10.97 -13.03 -0.42
N LYS A 165 11.11 -13.56 0.81
CA LYS A 165 10.77 -12.81 2.03
C LYS A 165 11.60 -11.53 2.23
N ALA A 166 12.86 -11.54 1.82
CA ALA A 166 13.71 -10.36 1.90
C ALA A 166 13.21 -9.25 0.96
N LEU A 167 12.88 -9.62 -0.28
CA LEU A 167 12.32 -8.69 -1.26
C LEU A 167 11.00 -8.07 -0.77
N ILE A 168 10.09 -8.88 -0.23
CA ILE A 168 8.83 -8.41 0.37
C ILE A 168 9.11 -7.38 1.46
N GLY A 169 9.99 -7.68 2.44
CA GLY A 169 10.33 -6.77 3.53
C GLY A 169 10.93 -5.43 3.04
N PHE A 170 11.75 -5.44 2.00
CA PHE A 170 12.29 -4.21 1.41
C PHE A 170 11.21 -3.37 0.71
N ILE A 171 10.27 -4.01 -0.01
CA ILE A 171 9.14 -3.33 -0.63
C ILE A 171 8.26 -2.65 0.44
N GLU A 172 7.89 -3.39 1.49
CA GLU A 172 7.08 -2.87 2.59
C GLU A 172 7.76 -1.68 3.27
N THR A 173 9.04 -1.81 3.61
CA THR A 173 9.81 -0.72 4.21
C THR A 173 9.89 0.51 3.31
N ALA A 174 10.07 0.33 1.99
CA ALA A 174 10.12 1.45 1.05
C ALA A 174 8.74 2.13 0.91
N LYS A 175 7.65 1.35 0.79
CA LYS A 175 6.28 1.87 0.72
C LYS A 175 5.88 2.60 2.01
N ASN A 176 6.25 2.06 3.17
CA ASN A 176 5.96 2.68 4.47
C ASN A 176 6.59 4.08 4.63
N LYS A 177 7.69 4.38 3.94
CA LYS A 177 8.29 5.72 3.96
C LYS A 177 7.44 6.79 3.27
N LEU A 178 6.49 6.39 2.45
CA LEU A 178 5.55 7.30 1.80
C LEU A 178 4.37 7.72 2.70
N ILE A 179 4.31 7.24 3.94
CA ILE A 179 3.20 7.49 4.89
C ILE A 179 2.87 8.97 5.09
N SER A 180 3.89 9.86 5.05
CA SER A 180 3.70 11.29 5.26
C SER A 180 3.26 12.05 4.00
N LYS A 181 3.11 11.38 2.87
CA LYS A 181 2.46 11.97 1.70
C LYS A 181 0.96 11.95 1.97
N THR A 182 0.45 13.05 2.48
CA THR A 182 -0.97 13.24 2.79
C THR A 182 -1.78 13.25 1.51
N TYR A 183 -2.83 12.48 1.51
CA TYR A 183 -3.90 12.63 0.53
C TYR A 183 -4.70 13.89 0.92
N THR A 184 -4.48 14.98 0.22
CA THR A 184 -5.35 16.13 0.38
C THR A 184 -6.71 15.77 -0.22
N GLU A 185 -7.79 16.06 0.50
CA GLU A 185 -9.19 15.87 0.04
C GLU A 185 -9.51 16.64 -1.24
N SER A 186 -8.64 17.57 -1.65
CA SER A 186 -8.74 18.35 -2.89
C SER A 186 -7.93 17.70 -4.02
N VAL A 187 -8.35 16.52 -4.45
CA VAL A 187 -7.89 16.00 -5.75
C VAL A 187 -8.61 16.82 -6.82
N GLU A 188 -7.87 17.67 -7.53
CA GLU A 188 -8.38 18.40 -8.69
C GLU A 188 -8.94 17.43 -9.73
N ASP A 189 -9.93 17.86 -10.53
CA ASP A 189 -10.55 16.97 -11.55
C ASP A 189 -9.51 16.36 -12.51
N ASN A 190 -8.40 17.04 -12.78
CA ASN A 190 -7.28 16.51 -13.55
C ASN A 190 -6.61 15.27 -12.94
N ALA A 191 -6.62 15.14 -11.61
CA ALA A 191 -6.03 13.99 -10.95
C ALA A 191 -6.91 12.73 -11.06
N MET A 192 -8.21 12.88 -11.29
CA MET A 192 -9.09 11.73 -11.52
C MET A 192 -8.70 10.97 -12.80
N ASP A 193 -8.38 11.68 -13.88
CA ASP A 193 -7.92 11.06 -15.13
C ASP A 193 -6.61 10.32 -14.95
N VAL A 194 -5.72 10.86 -14.11
CA VAL A 194 -4.46 10.19 -13.75
C VAL A 194 -4.74 8.89 -12.99
N LEU A 195 -5.68 8.89 -12.02
CA LEU A 195 -6.04 7.68 -11.29
C LEU A 195 -6.62 6.59 -12.21
N PHE A 196 -7.47 6.96 -13.18
CA PHE A 196 -7.96 6.01 -14.19
C PHE A 196 -6.83 5.47 -15.06
N THR A 197 -5.90 6.33 -15.49
CA THR A 197 -4.71 5.92 -16.26
C THR A 197 -3.87 4.89 -15.48
N ILE A 198 -3.63 5.14 -14.20
CA ILE A 198 -2.92 4.22 -13.31
C ILE A 198 -3.69 2.89 -13.19
N ASN A 199 -5.02 2.93 -13.09
CA ASN A 199 -5.81 1.71 -13.02
C ASN A 199 -5.84 0.93 -14.35
N ASP A 200 -5.72 1.60 -15.49
CA ASP A 200 -5.51 0.94 -16.78
C ASP A 200 -4.15 0.26 -16.86
N GLU A 201 -3.14 0.81 -16.21
CA GLU A 201 -1.83 0.14 -16.06
C GLU A 201 -1.93 -1.13 -15.22
N HIS A 202 -2.76 -1.16 -14.16
CA HIS A 202 -3.05 -2.39 -13.41
C HIS A 202 -3.66 -3.47 -14.32
N ARG A 203 -4.55 -3.11 -15.26
CA ARG A 203 -5.10 -4.06 -16.27
C ARG A 203 -4.01 -4.63 -17.14
N GLN A 204 -3.04 -3.80 -17.56
CA GLN A 204 -1.91 -4.26 -18.37
C GLN A 204 -0.99 -5.18 -17.57
N ILE A 205 -0.68 -4.87 -16.32
CA ILE A 205 0.08 -5.75 -15.42
C ILE A 205 -0.63 -7.09 -15.27
N LEU A 206 -1.93 -7.10 -15.01
CA LEU A 206 -2.71 -8.32 -14.87
C LEU A 206 -2.69 -9.15 -16.17
N GLN A 207 -2.78 -8.51 -17.33
CA GLN A 207 -2.73 -9.22 -18.63
C GLN A 207 -1.36 -9.86 -18.84
N LEU A 208 -0.26 -9.15 -18.63
CA LEU A 208 1.10 -9.68 -18.75
C LEU A 208 1.34 -10.86 -17.79
N LEU A 209 0.81 -10.79 -16.56
CA LEU A 209 0.88 -11.90 -15.60
C LEU A 209 0.06 -13.12 -16.07
N LYS A 210 -1.12 -12.92 -16.66
CA LYS A 210 -1.94 -14.00 -17.27
C LYS A 210 -1.25 -14.66 -18.43
N ASP A 211 -0.56 -13.87 -19.25
CA ASP A 211 0.20 -14.33 -20.43
C ASP A 211 1.53 -15.00 -20.04
N LYS A 212 1.86 -15.00 -18.74
CA LYS A 212 3.14 -15.52 -18.22
C LYS A 212 4.37 -14.81 -18.79
N ASP A 213 4.22 -13.56 -19.21
CA ASP A 213 5.32 -12.72 -19.70
C ASP A 213 6.07 -12.07 -18.52
N ALA A 214 6.96 -12.84 -17.91
CA ALA A 214 7.71 -12.43 -16.73
C ALA A 214 8.65 -11.23 -17.00
N ASP A 215 9.23 -11.14 -18.18
CA ASP A 215 10.11 -10.04 -18.56
C ASP A 215 9.31 -8.81 -18.95
N GLY A 216 8.21 -8.98 -19.68
CA GLY A 216 7.31 -7.91 -20.05
C GLY A 216 6.68 -7.24 -18.84
N VAL A 217 6.17 -8.01 -17.89
CA VAL A 217 5.57 -7.44 -16.67
C VAL A 217 6.59 -6.67 -15.83
N ALA A 218 7.80 -7.22 -15.65
CA ALA A 218 8.85 -6.56 -14.91
C ALA A 218 9.26 -5.23 -15.56
N LYS A 219 9.45 -5.23 -16.89
CA LYS A 219 9.75 -4.02 -17.66
C LYS A 219 8.63 -3.00 -17.54
N PHE A 220 7.38 -3.41 -17.70
CA PHE A 220 6.23 -2.52 -17.63
C PHE A 220 6.13 -1.83 -16.26
N ILE A 221 6.26 -2.60 -15.17
CA ILE A 221 6.21 -2.07 -13.80
C ILE A 221 7.33 -1.05 -13.56
N ALA A 222 8.57 -1.37 -13.94
CA ALA A 222 9.70 -0.49 -13.69
C ALA A 222 9.70 0.77 -14.55
N GLU A 223 9.27 0.70 -15.82
CA GLU A 223 9.43 1.79 -16.79
C GLU A 223 8.15 2.59 -17.03
N LYS A 224 6.97 2.08 -16.61
CA LYS A 224 5.68 2.72 -16.86
C LYS A 224 4.87 2.95 -15.58
N HIS A 225 4.74 1.95 -14.72
CA HIS A 225 3.85 2.03 -13.59
C HIS A 225 4.42 2.85 -12.42
N TRP A 226 5.65 2.59 -11.99
CA TRP A 226 6.31 3.35 -10.93
C TRP A 226 7.15 4.52 -11.46
N VAL A 227 6.57 5.30 -12.39
CA VAL A 227 7.32 6.45 -12.94
C VAL A 227 7.17 7.69 -12.07
N PRO A 228 8.27 8.47 -11.88
CA PRO A 228 8.25 9.66 -11.04
C PRO A 228 7.29 10.76 -11.49
N ILE A 229 6.81 10.75 -12.73
CA ILE A 229 5.89 11.75 -13.25
C ILE A 229 4.55 11.79 -12.49
N TYR A 230 4.11 10.65 -11.95
CA TYR A 230 2.88 10.60 -11.14
C TYR A 230 3.02 11.29 -9.78
N THR A 231 4.26 11.54 -9.32
CA THR A 231 4.50 12.24 -8.05
C THR A 231 4.18 13.73 -8.12
N ASP A 232 4.17 14.32 -9.30
CA ASP A 232 3.94 15.75 -9.49
C ASP A 232 2.44 16.12 -9.41
N ASN A 233 1.55 15.13 -9.51
CA ASN A 233 0.10 15.30 -9.45
C ASN A 233 -0.48 14.97 -8.06
N ASP A 234 0.34 14.91 -7.02
CA ASP A 234 -0.02 14.51 -5.66
C ASP A 234 -0.76 13.14 -5.54
N VAL A 235 -0.71 12.35 -6.61
CA VAL A 235 -1.28 11.01 -6.64
C VAL A 235 -0.24 10.01 -6.17
N ILE A 236 -0.56 9.20 -5.16
CA ILE A 236 0.28 8.07 -4.72
C ILE A 236 -0.24 6.78 -5.35
N LEU A 237 0.66 6.04 -5.95
CA LEU A 237 0.43 4.67 -6.38
C LEU A 237 0.42 3.69 -5.21
#